data_89a675d1e86830c32cd5d0e4c024f37e
#
_entry.id   89a675d1e86830c32cd5d0e4c024f37e
#
_cell.length_a   1.000
_cell.length_b   1.000
_cell.length_c   1.000
_cell.angle_alpha   90.00
_cell.angle_beta   90.00
_cell.angle_gamma   90.00
#
_symmetry.space_group_name_H-M   'P 1'
#
loop_
_entity.id
_entity.type
_entity.pdbx_description
1 polymer ?
#
loop_
_entity_poly.entity_id
_entity_poly.type
_entity_poly.pdbx_seq_one_letter_code
_entity_poly.pdbx_strand_id
1 'polypeptide(L)'
;MKDKNKIIKKILNSLNANDINYARKLIENDLKRLGVKDEYYFYSALIEKDLNIKKELYTNALKVNPKFLDAYINRGLVFNELKNYEASISDYDKAIELDGKCALAYNNRGYSKFLKGDFDGALQDYNKAILLNPKFKMALDNKAMLFSKACMEDDKDFSEKYYLSLGIAELREGNIADAIKSFDESIALNKKNELPYFYKGIAFQSLGKNDEAYNSYSKSIEINKNMIDAYYNRGQLIYKINPKQAIDDFVAAIALDSKFIEAYYSLAAVQKNLGQYEDAIKNLDKIIEIEPQAVNAKGLKKLILTKYLKR
;
A
#
# COMPACT_ATOMS: atom_id res chain seq x y z
N MET A 1 -6.83 -37.10 -19.22
CA MET A 1 -6.13 -35.81 -19.00
C MET A 1 -5.40 -35.28 -20.24
N LYS A 2 -4.54 -36.08 -20.93
CA LYS A 2 -3.79 -35.58 -22.11
C LYS A 2 -4.69 -35.06 -23.24
N ASP A 3 -5.82 -35.76 -23.55
CA ASP A 3 -6.71 -35.33 -24.63
C ASP A 3 -7.48 -34.05 -24.29
N LYS A 4 -7.93 -33.87 -23.04
CA LYS A 4 -8.55 -32.65 -22.56
C LYS A 4 -7.69 -31.44 -22.79
N ASN A 5 -6.42 -31.46 -22.30
CA ASN A 5 -5.49 -30.34 -22.43
C ASN A 5 -5.17 -30.00 -23.89
N LYS A 6 -5.14 -31.03 -24.78
CA LYS A 6 -4.91 -30.82 -26.20
C LYS A 6 -6.10 -30.11 -26.86
N ILE A 7 -7.35 -30.45 -26.46
CA ILE A 7 -8.55 -29.81 -26.98
C ILE A 7 -8.63 -28.36 -26.46
N ILE A 8 -8.41 -28.14 -25.16
CA ILE A 8 -8.40 -26.78 -24.59
C ILE A 8 -7.37 -25.90 -25.28
N LYS A 9 -6.14 -26.39 -25.52
CA LYS A 9 -5.12 -25.66 -26.27
C LYS A 9 -5.60 -25.28 -27.69
N LYS A 10 -6.30 -26.17 -28.40
CA LYS A 10 -6.86 -25.87 -29.71
C LYS A 10 -7.96 -24.80 -29.62
N ILE A 11 -8.84 -24.86 -28.60
CA ILE A 11 -9.88 -23.85 -28.37
C ILE A 11 -9.21 -22.48 -28.14
N LEU A 12 -8.24 -22.38 -27.24
CA LEU A 12 -7.54 -21.14 -26.97
C LEU A 12 -6.83 -20.58 -28.20
N ASN A 13 -6.17 -21.42 -29.01
CA ASN A 13 -5.55 -21.01 -30.26
C ASN A 13 -6.58 -20.47 -31.26
N SER A 14 -7.76 -21.09 -31.35
CA SER A 14 -8.85 -20.64 -32.23
C SER A 14 -9.40 -19.29 -31.76
N LEU A 15 -9.60 -19.11 -30.45
CA LEU A 15 -10.03 -17.84 -29.88
C LEU A 15 -9.02 -16.72 -30.14
N ASN A 16 -7.73 -16.99 -29.98
CA ASN A 16 -6.66 -16.03 -30.28
C ASN A 16 -6.58 -15.69 -31.77
N ALA A 17 -6.91 -16.63 -32.65
CA ALA A 17 -7.00 -16.42 -34.11
C ALA A 17 -8.37 -15.84 -34.53
N ASN A 18 -9.27 -15.52 -33.60
CA ASN A 18 -10.64 -15.06 -33.84
C ASN A 18 -11.49 -16.02 -34.69
N ASP A 19 -11.13 -17.32 -34.69
CA ASP A 19 -11.93 -18.37 -35.37
C ASP A 19 -12.97 -18.95 -34.42
N ILE A 20 -14.02 -18.17 -34.18
CA ILE A 20 -15.11 -18.50 -33.26
C ILE A 20 -15.88 -19.76 -33.73
N ASN A 21 -16.01 -19.96 -35.05
CA ASN A 21 -16.72 -21.12 -35.57
C ASN A 21 -15.98 -22.43 -35.29
N TYR A 22 -14.66 -22.45 -35.45
CA TYR A 22 -13.87 -23.62 -35.12
C TYR A 22 -13.78 -23.83 -33.60
N ALA A 23 -13.65 -22.77 -32.80
CA ALA A 23 -13.73 -22.86 -31.33
C ALA A 23 -15.07 -23.49 -30.90
N ARG A 24 -16.20 -23.03 -31.45
CA ARG A 24 -17.55 -23.59 -31.17
C ARG A 24 -17.62 -25.08 -31.49
N LYS A 25 -17.13 -25.49 -32.65
CA LYS A 25 -17.10 -26.90 -33.05
C LYS A 25 -16.32 -27.78 -32.07
N LEU A 26 -15.14 -27.31 -31.61
CA LEU A 26 -14.32 -28.01 -30.62
C LEU A 26 -15.04 -28.13 -29.27
N ILE A 27 -15.72 -27.07 -28.83
CA ILE A 27 -16.44 -27.03 -27.56
C ILE A 27 -17.62 -28.03 -27.61
N GLU A 28 -18.48 -27.92 -28.64
CA GLU A 28 -19.70 -28.72 -28.72
C GLU A 28 -19.44 -30.20 -29.04
N ASN A 29 -18.47 -30.52 -29.87
CA ASN A 29 -18.20 -31.88 -30.28
C ASN A 29 -17.18 -32.60 -29.41
N ASP A 30 -16.05 -31.94 -29.13
CA ASP A 30 -14.93 -32.62 -28.50
C ASP A 30 -14.97 -32.45 -26.98
N LEU A 31 -15.15 -31.23 -26.47
CA LEU A 31 -15.12 -30.95 -25.02
C LEU A 31 -16.36 -31.51 -24.33
N LYS A 32 -17.55 -31.33 -24.93
CA LYS A 32 -18.81 -31.89 -24.41
C LYS A 32 -18.74 -33.41 -24.36
N ARG A 33 -18.16 -34.07 -25.36
CA ARG A 33 -18.04 -35.55 -25.43
C ARG A 33 -17.10 -36.12 -24.36
N LEU A 34 -16.14 -35.33 -23.88
CA LEU A 34 -15.26 -35.70 -22.77
C LEU A 34 -15.96 -35.67 -21.41
N GLY A 35 -17.18 -35.16 -21.32
CA GLY A 35 -17.93 -35.05 -20.08
C GLY A 35 -17.37 -34.00 -19.07
N VAL A 36 -16.50 -33.11 -19.49
CA VAL A 36 -15.87 -32.08 -18.66
C VAL A 36 -16.81 -30.90 -18.61
N LYS A 37 -17.80 -30.94 -17.72
CA LYS A 37 -18.92 -29.99 -17.69
C LYS A 37 -18.54 -28.58 -17.33
N ASP A 38 -17.58 -28.37 -16.40
CA ASP A 38 -17.14 -27.07 -15.95
C ASP A 38 -16.44 -26.31 -17.08
N GLU A 39 -15.46 -26.92 -17.75
CA GLU A 39 -14.79 -26.32 -18.89
C GLU A 39 -15.73 -26.16 -20.10
N TYR A 40 -16.64 -27.09 -20.32
CA TYR A 40 -17.65 -26.95 -21.38
C TYR A 40 -18.45 -25.65 -21.18
N TYR A 41 -18.99 -25.42 -19.99
CA TYR A 41 -19.73 -24.20 -19.70
C TYR A 41 -18.86 -22.96 -19.78
N PHE A 42 -17.63 -23.04 -19.25
CA PHE A 42 -16.70 -21.92 -19.25
C PHE A 42 -16.32 -21.46 -20.68
N TYR A 43 -15.91 -22.40 -21.55
CA TYR A 43 -15.53 -22.06 -22.92
C TYR A 43 -16.74 -21.70 -23.78
N SER A 44 -17.92 -22.25 -23.51
CA SER A 44 -19.16 -21.81 -24.15
C SER A 44 -19.48 -20.36 -23.80
N ALA A 45 -19.26 -19.96 -22.54
CA ALA A 45 -19.45 -18.59 -22.11
C ALA A 45 -18.48 -17.62 -22.80
N LEU A 46 -17.23 -18.02 -23.07
CA LEU A 46 -16.25 -17.15 -23.73
C LEU A 46 -16.69 -16.74 -25.16
N ILE A 47 -17.39 -17.62 -25.87
CA ILE A 47 -17.86 -17.36 -27.26
C ILE A 47 -19.28 -16.81 -27.32
N GLU A 48 -20.00 -16.76 -26.17
CA GLU A 48 -21.35 -16.23 -26.11
C GLU A 48 -21.34 -14.69 -26.16
N LYS A 49 -22.30 -14.09 -26.84
CA LYS A 49 -22.45 -12.64 -26.99
C LYS A 49 -23.49 -12.05 -26.03
N ASP A 50 -24.57 -12.83 -25.77
CA ASP A 50 -25.61 -12.40 -24.84
C ASP A 50 -25.09 -12.47 -23.39
N LEU A 51 -25.07 -11.33 -22.71
CA LEU A 51 -24.52 -11.21 -21.37
C LEU A 51 -25.27 -12.04 -20.32
N ASN A 52 -26.60 -12.22 -20.48
CA ASN A 52 -27.39 -13.02 -19.56
C ASN A 52 -27.11 -14.51 -19.73
N ILE A 53 -27.03 -14.98 -20.98
CA ILE A 53 -26.65 -16.36 -21.28
C ILE A 53 -25.21 -16.62 -20.85
N LYS A 54 -24.29 -15.70 -21.13
CA LYS A 54 -22.88 -15.77 -20.70
C LYS A 54 -22.78 -15.91 -19.18
N LYS A 55 -23.51 -15.09 -18.42
CA LYS A 55 -23.60 -15.14 -16.95
C LYS A 55 -24.09 -16.51 -16.47
N GLU A 56 -25.14 -17.06 -17.09
CA GLU A 56 -25.69 -18.38 -16.74
C GLU A 56 -24.68 -19.50 -17.00
N LEU A 57 -23.96 -19.45 -18.11
CA LEU A 57 -22.95 -20.44 -18.46
C LEU A 57 -21.80 -20.42 -17.43
N TYR A 58 -21.28 -19.26 -17.05
CA TYR A 58 -20.28 -19.18 -15.96
C TYR A 58 -20.86 -19.68 -14.63
N THR A 59 -22.10 -19.36 -14.34
CA THR A 59 -22.78 -19.86 -13.12
C THR A 59 -22.89 -21.40 -13.13
N ASN A 60 -23.16 -22.00 -14.27
CA ASN A 60 -23.19 -23.45 -14.41
C ASN A 60 -21.79 -24.07 -14.30
N ALA A 61 -20.75 -23.41 -14.84
CA ALA A 61 -19.36 -23.82 -14.61
C ALA A 61 -19.01 -23.84 -13.11
N LEU A 62 -19.40 -22.81 -12.38
CA LEU A 62 -19.15 -22.68 -10.93
C LEU A 62 -19.99 -23.63 -10.07
N LYS A 63 -21.20 -24.01 -10.51
CA LYS A 63 -21.97 -25.07 -9.85
C LYS A 63 -21.27 -26.43 -9.95
N VAL A 64 -20.59 -26.69 -11.07
CA VAL A 64 -19.85 -27.95 -11.27
C VAL A 64 -18.51 -27.89 -10.54
N ASN A 65 -17.82 -26.74 -10.64
CA ASN A 65 -16.48 -26.53 -10.04
C ASN A 65 -16.45 -25.21 -9.26
N PRO A 66 -16.79 -25.24 -7.95
CA PRO A 66 -16.76 -24.04 -7.10
C PRO A 66 -15.34 -23.44 -6.87
N LYS A 67 -14.28 -24.11 -7.34
CA LYS A 67 -12.89 -23.62 -7.25
C LYS A 67 -12.35 -23.11 -8.58
N PHE A 68 -13.21 -22.88 -9.55
CA PHE A 68 -12.81 -22.40 -10.87
C PHE A 68 -12.57 -20.90 -10.87
N LEU A 69 -11.33 -20.50 -10.52
CA LEU A 69 -10.88 -19.11 -10.40
C LEU A 69 -11.28 -18.25 -11.62
N ASP A 70 -10.93 -18.70 -12.84
CA ASP A 70 -11.19 -17.95 -14.06
C ASP A 70 -12.68 -17.74 -14.33
N ALA A 71 -13.53 -18.66 -13.90
CA ALA A 71 -14.98 -18.51 -14.05
C ALA A 71 -15.54 -17.41 -13.15
N TYR A 72 -15.03 -17.25 -11.92
CA TYR A 72 -15.36 -16.11 -11.06
C TYR A 72 -14.91 -14.80 -11.69
N ILE A 73 -13.65 -14.72 -12.14
CA ILE A 73 -13.11 -13.50 -12.75
C ILE A 73 -13.95 -13.10 -13.96
N ASN A 74 -14.26 -14.03 -14.86
CA ASN A 74 -14.99 -13.73 -16.07
C ASN A 74 -16.49 -13.44 -15.81
N ARG A 75 -17.13 -14.08 -14.82
CA ARG A 75 -18.50 -13.74 -14.43
C ARG A 75 -18.58 -12.37 -13.78
N GLY A 76 -17.58 -12.00 -12.99
CA GLY A 76 -17.42 -10.66 -12.42
C GLY A 76 -17.34 -9.58 -13.51
N LEU A 77 -16.62 -9.83 -14.62
CA LEU A 77 -16.59 -8.93 -15.78
C LEU A 77 -18.00 -8.78 -16.39
N VAL A 78 -18.73 -9.88 -16.58
CA VAL A 78 -20.10 -9.84 -17.09
C VAL A 78 -21.02 -9.05 -16.17
N PHE A 79 -20.88 -9.19 -14.85
CA PHE A 79 -21.66 -8.41 -13.89
C PHE A 79 -21.34 -6.91 -13.99
N ASN A 80 -20.09 -6.52 -14.23
CA ASN A 80 -19.73 -5.11 -14.47
C ASN A 80 -20.41 -4.55 -15.74
N GLU A 81 -20.41 -5.33 -16.83
CA GLU A 81 -21.10 -4.94 -18.06
C GLU A 81 -22.62 -4.80 -17.86
N LEU A 82 -23.20 -5.65 -17.02
CA LEU A 82 -24.60 -5.58 -16.59
C LEU A 82 -24.86 -4.51 -15.51
N LYS A 83 -23.86 -3.73 -15.10
CA LYS A 83 -23.89 -2.70 -14.04
C LYS A 83 -24.30 -3.25 -12.67
N ASN A 84 -24.14 -4.54 -12.45
CA ASN A 84 -24.33 -5.17 -11.13
C ASN A 84 -23.00 -5.27 -10.40
N TYR A 85 -22.57 -4.14 -9.87
CA TYR A 85 -21.24 -4.00 -9.26
C TYR A 85 -21.09 -4.80 -7.98
N GLU A 86 -22.16 -4.99 -7.20
CA GLU A 86 -22.17 -5.80 -5.98
C GLU A 86 -21.88 -7.27 -6.29
N ALA A 87 -22.55 -7.82 -7.28
CA ALA A 87 -22.32 -9.22 -7.70
C ALA A 87 -20.91 -9.40 -8.30
N SER A 88 -20.43 -8.40 -9.03
CA SER A 88 -19.07 -8.38 -9.55
C SER A 88 -18.03 -8.40 -8.43
N ILE A 89 -18.16 -7.53 -7.43
CA ILE A 89 -17.29 -7.50 -6.25
C ILE A 89 -17.30 -8.84 -5.53
N SER A 90 -18.47 -9.43 -5.31
CA SER A 90 -18.61 -10.75 -4.66
C SER A 90 -17.86 -11.85 -5.42
N ASP A 91 -17.90 -11.83 -6.76
CA ASP A 91 -17.17 -12.82 -7.57
C ASP A 91 -15.65 -12.62 -7.46
N TYR A 92 -15.17 -11.39 -7.46
CA TYR A 92 -13.74 -11.14 -7.24
C TYR A 92 -13.29 -11.44 -5.81
N ASP A 93 -14.14 -11.26 -4.80
CA ASP A 93 -13.87 -11.73 -3.44
C ASP A 93 -13.63 -13.23 -3.41
N LYS A 94 -14.48 -14.02 -4.11
CA LYS A 94 -14.29 -15.46 -4.25
C LYS A 94 -13.01 -15.82 -5.01
N ALA A 95 -12.68 -15.07 -6.05
CA ALA A 95 -11.42 -15.27 -6.79
C ALA A 95 -10.20 -15.00 -5.87
N ILE A 96 -10.23 -13.96 -5.03
CA ILE A 96 -9.17 -13.61 -4.08
C ILE A 96 -9.10 -14.66 -2.93
N GLU A 97 -10.24 -15.19 -2.46
CA GLU A 97 -10.24 -16.30 -1.48
C GLU A 97 -9.55 -17.55 -2.05
N LEU A 98 -9.72 -17.83 -3.35
CA LEU A 98 -9.08 -18.95 -4.02
C LEU A 98 -7.60 -18.73 -4.31
N ASP A 99 -7.22 -17.52 -4.70
CA ASP A 99 -5.84 -17.10 -4.93
C ASP A 99 -5.60 -15.68 -4.43
N GLY A 100 -5.11 -15.54 -3.22
CA GLY A 100 -4.76 -14.24 -2.59
C GLY A 100 -3.61 -13.48 -3.27
N LYS A 101 -2.97 -14.07 -4.30
CA LYS A 101 -1.92 -13.43 -5.11
C LYS A 101 -2.38 -13.05 -6.52
N CYS A 102 -3.64 -13.24 -6.85
CA CYS A 102 -4.21 -12.89 -8.14
C CYS A 102 -4.35 -11.36 -8.30
N ALA A 103 -3.30 -10.70 -8.83
CA ALA A 103 -3.30 -9.26 -9.07
C ALA A 103 -4.47 -8.80 -9.98
N LEU A 104 -4.88 -9.65 -10.94
CA LEU A 104 -6.00 -9.37 -11.83
C LEU A 104 -7.33 -9.27 -11.07
N ALA A 105 -7.57 -10.15 -10.10
CA ALA A 105 -8.80 -10.14 -9.30
C ALA A 105 -8.88 -8.87 -8.43
N TYR A 106 -7.77 -8.44 -7.79
CA TYR A 106 -7.71 -7.17 -7.08
C TYR A 106 -7.97 -5.98 -8.01
N ASN A 107 -7.30 -5.92 -9.16
CA ASN A 107 -7.52 -4.83 -10.13
C ASN A 107 -8.99 -4.75 -10.57
N ASN A 108 -9.61 -5.88 -10.91
CA ASN A 108 -10.98 -5.92 -11.39
C ASN A 108 -11.99 -5.61 -10.28
N ARG A 109 -11.73 -6.04 -9.04
CA ARG A 109 -12.54 -5.63 -7.88
C ARG A 109 -12.44 -4.14 -7.63
N GLY A 110 -11.24 -3.59 -7.69
CA GLY A 110 -11.01 -2.13 -7.62
C GLY A 110 -11.79 -1.38 -8.69
N TYR A 111 -11.82 -1.89 -9.93
CA TYR A 111 -12.61 -1.28 -11.00
C TYR A 111 -14.12 -1.33 -10.74
N SER A 112 -14.62 -2.45 -10.21
CA SER A 112 -16.03 -2.55 -9.81
C SER A 112 -16.40 -1.58 -8.69
N LYS A 113 -15.52 -1.42 -7.69
CA LYS A 113 -15.68 -0.44 -6.61
C LYS A 113 -15.64 0.99 -7.14
N PHE A 114 -14.72 1.29 -8.08
CA PHE A 114 -14.66 2.58 -8.76
C PHE A 114 -15.99 2.90 -9.48
N LEU A 115 -16.55 1.95 -10.25
CA LEU A 115 -17.83 2.13 -10.93
C LEU A 115 -19.00 2.32 -9.95
N LYS A 116 -18.90 1.78 -8.75
CA LYS A 116 -19.86 1.95 -7.66
C LYS A 116 -19.70 3.29 -6.93
N GLY A 117 -18.58 4.00 -7.10
CA GLY A 117 -18.24 5.23 -6.37
C GLY A 117 -17.47 4.99 -5.05
N ASP A 118 -17.06 3.75 -4.76
CA ASP A 118 -16.19 3.43 -3.62
C ASP A 118 -14.71 3.66 -4.03
N PHE A 119 -14.30 4.92 -4.02
CA PHE A 119 -12.96 5.32 -4.48
C PHE A 119 -11.85 4.89 -3.54
N ASP A 120 -12.08 4.93 -2.22
CA ASP A 120 -11.11 4.44 -1.22
C ASP A 120 -10.87 2.93 -1.36
N GLY A 121 -11.93 2.16 -1.50
CA GLY A 121 -11.83 0.72 -1.72
C GLY A 121 -11.19 0.35 -3.06
N ALA A 122 -11.44 1.15 -4.11
CA ALA A 122 -10.79 0.99 -5.40
C ALA A 122 -9.28 1.24 -5.31
N LEU A 123 -8.87 2.32 -4.63
CA LEU A 123 -7.45 2.66 -4.44
C LEU A 123 -6.69 1.57 -3.68
N GLN A 124 -7.30 1.02 -2.62
CA GLN A 124 -6.70 -0.09 -1.87
C GLN A 124 -6.47 -1.31 -2.76
N ASP A 125 -7.44 -1.67 -3.58
CA ASP A 125 -7.37 -2.81 -4.48
C ASP A 125 -6.34 -2.60 -5.60
N TYR A 126 -6.27 -1.42 -6.21
CA TYR A 126 -5.24 -1.09 -7.21
C TYR A 126 -3.84 -1.12 -6.60
N ASN A 127 -3.65 -0.56 -5.41
CA ASN A 127 -2.37 -0.62 -4.69
C ASN A 127 -1.96 -2.07 -4.40
N LYS A 128 -2.91 -2.94 -4.01
CA LYS A 128 -2.65 -4.36 -3.78
C LYS A 128 -2.27 -5.09 -5.07
N ALA A 129 -2.95 -4.80 -6.18
CA ALA A 129 -2.62 -5.35 -7.50
C ALA A 129 -1.21 -4.94 -7.96
N ILE A 130 -0.83 -3.66 -7.77
CA ILE A 130 0.50 -3.13 -8.08
C ILE A 130 1.57 -3.74 -7.16
N LEU A 131 1.29 -3.91 -5.88
CA LEU A 131 2.20 -4.58 -4.94
C LEU A 131 2.50 -6.03 -5.36
N LEU A 132 1.48 -6.75 -5.85
CA LEU A 132 1.62 -8.14 -6.33
C LEU A 132 2.32 -8.21 -7.69
N ASN A 133 2.10 -7.23 -8.55
CA ASN A 133 2.75 -7.11 -9.86
C ASN A 133 3.07 -5.64 -10.17
N PRO A 134 4.28 -5.15 -9.84
CA PRO A 134 4.66 -3.74 -10.03
C PRO A 134 4.61 -3.25 -11.49
N LYS A 135 4.64 -4.16 -12.46
CA LYS A 135 4.53 -3.84 -13.90
C LYS A 135 3.12 -4.04 -14.46
N PHE A 136 2.12 -4.21 -13.62
CA PHE A 136 0.74 -4.43 -14.07
C PHE A 136 0.13 -3.12 -14.58
N LYS A 137 0.37 -2.84 -15.85
CA LYS A 137 -0.03 -1.59 -16.51
C LYS A 137 -1.51 -1.25 -16.29
N MET A 138 -2.43 -2.22 -16.41
CA MET A 138 -3.86 -1.98 -16.22
C MET A 138 -4.17 -1.42 -14.81
N ALA A 139 -3.52 -1.92 -13.76
CA ALA A 139 -3.74 -1.41 -12.41
C ALA A 139 -3.16 0.00 -12.23
N LEU A 140 -2.03 0.30 -12.87
CA LEU A 140 -1.44 1.64 -12.89
C LEU A 140 -2.35 2.63 -13.63
N ASP A 141 -2.86 2.26 -14.81
CA ASP A 141 -3.76 3.08 -15.62
C ASP A 141 -5.11 3.32 -14.89
N ASN A 142 -5.69 2.27 -14.28
CA ASN A 142 -6.92 2.37 -13.52
C ASN A 142 -6.75 3.26 -12.28
N LYS A 143 -5.62 3.16 -11.60
CA LYS A 143 -5.29 4.05 -10.48
C LYS A 143 -5.19 5.50 -10.95
N ALA A 144 -4.53 5.79 -12.07
CA ALA A 144 -4.45 7.13 -12.63
C ALA A 144 -5.83 7.67 -13.05
N MET A 145 -6.68 6.83 -13.65
CA MET A 145 -8.07 7.19 -13.99
C MET A 145 -8.91 7.50 -12.77
N LEU A 146 -8.78 6.73 -11.69
CA LEU A 146 -9.44 6.97 -10.41
C LEU A 146 -9.13 8.39 -9.90
N PHE A 147 -7.86 8.77 -9.91
CA PHE A 147 -7.44 10.09 -9.44
C PHE A 147 -7.97 11.23 -10.31
N SER A 148 -7.90 11.06 -11.65
CA SER A 148 -8.45 12.05 -12.56
C SER A 148 -9.94 12.29 -12.31
N LYS A 149 -10.71 11.23 -12.05
CA LYS A 149 -12.15 11.34 -11.78
C LYS A 149 -12.44 11.98 -10.42
N ALA A 150 -11.73 11.57 -9.37
CA ALA A 150 -11.92 12.12 -8.02
C ALA A 150 -11.62 13.63 -7.95
N CYS A 151 -10.59 14.09 -8.66
CA CYS A 151 -10.29 15.52 -8.79
C CYS A 151 -11.41 16.29 -9.53
N MET A 152 -12.16 15.64 -10.44
CA MET A 152 -13.28 16.26 -11.16
C MET A 152 -14.58 16.32 -10.32
N GLU A 153 -14.76 15.40 -9.39
CA GLU A 153 -15.97 15.33 -8.55
C GLU A 153 -15.90 16.20 -7.27
N ASP A 154 -14.83 16.99 -7.12
CA ASP A 154 -14.57 17.88 -5.96
C ASP A 154 -14.61 17.16 -4.59
N ASP A 155 -14.28 15.87 -4.58
CA ASP A 155 -14.10 15.08 -3.36
C ASP A 155 -12.78 15.45 -2.70
N LYS A 156 -12.85 16.43 -1.79
CA LYS A 156 -11.67 16.98 -1.11
C LYS A 156 -10.97 15.97 -0.21
N ASP A 157 -11.71 15.07 0.42
CA ASP A 157 -11.15 14.06 1.33
C ASP A 157 -10.35 13.01 0.53
N PHE A 158 -10.90 12.54 -0.59
CA PHE A 158 -10.20 11.63 -1.48
C PHE A 158 -8.98 12.30 -2.15
N SER A 159 -9.15 13.53 -2.65
CA SER A 159 -8.07 14.29 -3.29
C SER A 159 -6.91 14.56 -2.32
N GLU A 160 -7.21 14.84 -1.05
CA GLU A 160 -6.21 15.04 0.01
C GLU A 160 -5.38 13.77 0.24
N LYS A 161 -6.03 12.62 0.42
CA LYS A 161 -5.38 11.31 0.60
C LYS A 161 -4.55 10.91 -0.63
N TYR A 162 -5.02 11.26 -1.81
CA TYR A 162 -4.29 11.04 -3.05
C TYR A 162 -2.96 11.80 -3.07
N TYR A 163 -3.00 13.12 -2.88
CA TYR A 163 -1.79 13.93 -2.93
C TYR A 163 -0.80 13.53 -1.83
N LEU A 164 -1.28 13.14 -0.64
CA LEU A 164 -0.43 12.58 0.40
C LEU A 164 0.26 11.30 -0.08
N SER A 165 -0.49 10.36 -0.64
CA SER A 165 0.04 9.08 -1.14
C SER A 165 1.00 9.27 -2.31
N LEU A 166 0.70 10.21 -3.22
CA LEU A 166 1.55 10.57 -4.34
C LEU A 166 2.88 11.13 -3.84
N GLY A 167 2.84 12.10 -2.94
CA GLY A 167 4.05 12.70 -2.37
C GLY A 167 4.92 11.68 -1.64
N ILE A 168 4.33 10.72 -0.93
CA ILE A 168 5.08 9.62 -0.29
C ILE A 168 5.76 8.73 -1.35
N ALA A 169 5.10 8.43 -2.46
CA ALA A 169 5.68 7.64 -3.55
C ALA A 169 6.83 8.39 -4.22
N GLU A 170 6.63 9.66 -4.57
CA GLU A 170 7.65 10.53 -5.16
C GLU A 170 8.87 10.70 -4.26
N LEU A 171 8.65 10.82 -2.93
CA LEU A 171 9.73 10.89 -1.94
C LEU A 171 10.57 9.61 -1.92
N ARG A 172 9.93 8.43 -2.00
CA ARG A 172 10.63 7.13 -2.06
C ARG A 172 11.42 6.92 -3.34
N GLU A 173 10.94 7.48 -4.44
CA GLU A 173 11.62 7.45 -5.76
C GLU A 173 12.75 8.48 -5.86
N GLY A 174 12.88 9.38 -4.88
CA GLY A 174 13.87 10.45 -4.88
C GLY A 174 13.44 11.71 -5.65
N ASN A 175 12.18 11.79 -6.08
CA ASN A 175 11.59 12.93 -6.78
C ASN A 175 11.16 14.01 -5.77
N ILE A 176 12.13 14.53 -4.97
CA ILE A 176 11.85 15.33 -3.77
C ILE A 176 11.07 16.60 -4.06
N ALA A 177 11.36 17.28 -5.18
CA ALA A 177 10.68 18.53 -5.54
C ALA A 177 9.21 18.33 -5.87
N ASP A 178 8.87 17.23 -6.54
CA ASP A 178 7.47 16.88 -6.86
C ASP A 178 6.75 16.37 -5.61
N ALA A 179 7.42 15.60 -4.75
CA ALA A 179 6.88 15.19 -3.46
C ALA A 179 6.46 16.40 -2.59
N ILE A 180 7.27 17.46 -2.53
CA ILE A 180 6.93 18.68 -1.80
C ILE A 180 5.67 19.34 -2.38
N LYS A 181 5.52 19.41 -3.72
CA LYS A 181 4.31 19.95 -4.34
C LYS A 181 3.08 19.12 -4.00
N SER A 182 3.20 17.79 -4.08
CA SER A 182 2.11 16.88 -3.73
C SER A 182 1.69 17.04 -2.26
N PHE A 183 2.64 17.20 -1.34
CA PHE A 183 2.31 17.50 0.06
C PHE A 183 1.66 18.88 0.22
N ASP A 184 2.06 19.89 -0.56
CA ASP A 184 1.43 21.21 -0.52
C ASP A 184 -0.02 21.16 -1.01
N GLU A 185 -0.33 20.39 -2.05
CA GLU A 185 -1.71 20.16 -2.51
C GLU A 185 -2.55 19.44 -1.43
N SER A 186 -1.99 18.40 -0.79
CA SER A 186 -2.65 17.72 0.33
C SER A 186 -2.95 18.69 1.48
N ILE A 187 -1.98 19.55 1.86
CA ILE A 187 -2.14 20.59 2.89
C ILE A 187 -3.21 21.62 2.49
N ALA A 188 -3.25 22.03 1.22
CA ALA A 188 -4.24 22.99 0.74
C ALA A 188 -5.67 22.47 0.92
N LEU A 189 -5.87 21.18 0.71
CA LEU A 189 -7.15 20.50 0.87
C LEU A 189 -7.53 20.27 2.34
N ASN A 190 -6.54 19.87 3.18
CA ASN A 190 -6.76 19.61 4.60
C ASN A 190 -5.58 20.07 5.48
N LYS A 191 -5.66 21.30 5.99
CA LYS A 191 -4.63 21.88 6.87
C LYS A 191 -4.54 21.21 8.25
N LYS A 192 -5.49 20.33 8.61
CA LYS A 192 -5.52 19.65 9.91
C LYS A 192 -4.95 18.25 9.89
N ASN A 193 -4.52 17.75 8.73
CA ASN A 193 -3.78 16.51 8.64
C ASN A 193 -2.30 16.77 8.94
N GLU A 194 -1.75 16.10 9.93
CA GLU A 194 -0.37 16.19 10.36
C GLU A 194 0.62 15.51 9.42
N LEU A 195 0.18 14.47 8.70
CA LEU A 195 1.06 13.60 7.91
C LEU A 195 1.76 14.33 6.75
N PRO A 196 1.08 15.13 5.91
CA PRO A 196 1.77 15.82 4.82
C PRO A 196 2.83 16.80 5.34
N TYR A 197 2.63 17.42 6.50
CA TYR A 197 3.68 18.25 7.13
C TYR A 197 4.87 17.40 7.58
N PHE A 198 4.61 16.24 8.19
CA PHE A 198 5.67 15.32 8.61
C PHE A 198 6.54 14.87 7.42
N TYR A 199 5.90 14.36 6.35
CA TYR A 199 6.64 13.91 5.16
C TYR A 199 7.32 15.05 4.41
N LYS A 200 6.74 16.25 4.41
CA LYS A 200 7.37 17.45 3.88
C LYS A 200 8.64 17.82 4.68
N GLY A 201 8.62 17.61 6.00
CA GLY A 201 9.80 17.72 6.85
C GLY A 201 10.93 16.78 6.42
N ILE A 202 10.62 15.50 6.15
CA ILE A 202 11.57 14.52 5.61
C ILE A 202 12.11 14.96 4.24
N ALA A 203 11.23 15.45 3.35
CA ALA A 203 11.61 15.93 2.03
C ALA A 203 12.60 17.11 2.11
N PHE A 204 12.33 18.10 2.96
CA PHE A 204 13.24 19.23 3.16
C PHE A 204 14.56 18.81 3.81
N GLN A 205 14.53 17.90 4.77
CA GLN A 205 15.75 17.36 5.37
C GLN A 205 16.63 16.64 4.35
N SER A 206 16.03 15.90 3.41
CA SER A 206 16.75 15.24 2.30
C SER A 206 17.43 16.24 1.34
N LEU A 207 16.90 17.47 1.25
CA LEU A 207 17.50 18.59 0.49
C LEU A 207 18.50 19.42 1.31
N GLY A 208 18.73 19.08 2.59
CA GLY A 208 19.56 19.87 3.49
C GLY A 208 18.92 21.21 3.92
N LYS A 209 17.63 21.41 3.67
CA LYS A 209 16.84 22.60 4.05
C LYS A 209 16.35 22.45 5.48
N ASN A 210 17.26 22.63 6.43
CA ASN A 210 17.02 22.29 7.83
C ASN A 210 15.98 23.19 8.51
N ASP A 211 15.90 24.46 8.17
CA ASP A 211 14.91 25.39 8.75
C ASP A 211 13.50 25.06 8.30
N GLU A 212 13.31 24.74 7.01
CA GLU A 212 12.03 24.33 6.45
C GLU A 212 11.61 22.95 7.01
N ALA A 213 12.57 22.03 7.20
CA ALA A 213 12.31 20.74 7.83
C ALA A 213 11.84 20.91 9.29
N TYR A 214 12.54 21.74 10.08
CA TYR A 214 12.17 22.06 11.45
C TYR A 214 10.75 22.62 11.55
N ASN A 215 10.42 23.60 10.70
CA ASN A 215 9.10 24.21 10.68
C ASN A 215 8.02 23.19 10.32
N SER A 216 8.31 22.30 9.36
CA SER A 216 7.38 21.26 8.92
C SER A 216 7.11 20.24 10.03
N TYR A 217 8.14 19.70 10.71
CA TYR A 217 7.98 18.82 11.86
C TYR A 217 7.25 19.52 13.02
N SER A 218 7.58 20.80 13.27
CA SER A 218 6.91 21.58 14.32
C SER A 218 5.41 21.75 14.04
N LYS A 219 5.04 21.97 12.78
CA LYS A 219 3.62 22.05 12.38
C LYS A 219 2.89 20.73 12.52
N SER A 220 3.53 19.61 12.13
CA SER A 220 2.99 18.28 12.35
C SER A 220 2.72 18.02 13.85
N ILE A 221 3.66 18.35 14.72
CA ILE A 221 3.52 18.23 16.18
C ILE A 221 2.45 19.17 16.76
N GLU A 222 2.31 20.38 16.22
CA GLU A 222 1.25 21.31 16.62
C GLU A 222 -0.14 20.73 16.39
N ILE A 223 -0.33 20.07 15.23
CA ILE A 223 -1.60 19.46 14.85
C ILE A 223 -1.86 18.18 15.67
N ASN A 224 -0.86 17.32 15.75
CA ASN A 224 -0.97 16.05 16.50
C ASN A 224 0.22 15.90 17.47
N LYS A 225 -0.06 16.04 18.76
CA LYS A 225 0.95 15.91 19.83
C LYS A 225 1.48 14.48 20.03
N ASN A 226 0.88 13.49 19.37
CA ASN A 226 1.28 12.09 19.47
C ASN A 226 2.20 11.63 18.31
N MET A 227 2.75 12.57 17.54
CA MET A 227 3.64 12.28 16.41
C MET A 227 5.07 11.96 16.90
N ILE A 228 5.28 10.71 17.34
CA ILE A 228 6.56 10.21 17.89
C ILE A 228 7.70 10.50 16.93
N ASP A 229 7.56 10.12 15.66
CA ASP A 229 8.58 10.27 14.63
C ASP A 229 8.90 11.75 14.34
N ALA A 230 7.92 12.65 14.44
CA ALA A 230 8.13 14.06 14.22
C ALA A 230 8.97 14.69 15.35
N TYR A 231 8.72 14.33 16.60
CA TYR A 231 9.58 14.72 17.72
C TYR A 231 11.00 14.19 17.51
N TYR A 232 11.14 12.89 17.24
CA TYR A 232 12.44 12.28 17.05
C TYR A 232 13.24 12.94 15.92
N ASN A 233 12.62 13.10 14.73
CA ASN A 233 13.30 13.69 13.58
C ASN A 233 13.64 15.17 13.82
N ARG A 234 12.77 15.94 14.48
CA ARG A 234 13.08 17.33 14.84
C ARG A 234 14.25 17.41 15.83
N GLY A 235 14.26 16.55 16.84
CA GLY A 235 15.38 16.43 17.78
C GLY A 235 16.70 16.09 17.07
N GLN A 236 16.68 15.12 16.16
CA GLN A 236 17.83 14.74 15.34
C GLN A 236 18.34 15.89 14.44
N LEU A 237 17.43 16.70 13.94
CA LEU A 237 17.79 17.84 13.09
C LEU A 237 18.57 18.91 13.87
N ILE A 238 18.20 19.18 15.12
CA ILE A 238 18.67 20.34 15.89
C ILE A 238 19.66 20.03 17.01
N TYR A 239 19.98 18.77 17.29
CA TYR A 239 20.77 18.39 18.49
C TYR A 239 22.14 19.07 18.61
N LYS A 240 22.76 19.47 17.50
CA LYS A 240 24.03 20.21 17.48
C LYS A 240 23.84 21.69 17.68
N ILE A 241 22.71 22.25 17.25
CA ILE A 241 22.44 23.68 17.22
C ILE A 241 21.72 24.13 18.50
N ASN A 242 20.69 23.34 18.87
CA ASN A 242 19.90 23.56 20.08
C ASN A 242 19.72 22.25 20.85
N PRO A 243 20.77 21.80 21.57
CA PRO A 243 20.73 20.51 22.28
C PRO A 243 19.67 20.46 23.38
N LYS A 244 19.29 21.59 23.99
CA LYS A 244 18.23 21.63 24.99
C LYS A 244 16.89 21.27 24.42
N GLN A 245 16.49 21.89 23.30
CA GLN A 245 15.24 21.55 22.61
C GLN A 245 15.27 20.12 22.08
N ALA A 246 16.42 19.62 21.62
CA ALA A 246 16.56 18.23 21.17
C ALA A 246 16.33 17.24 22.31
N ILE A 247 16.80 17.54 23.52
CA ILE A 247 16.50 16.73 24.72
C ILE A 247 14.99 16.70 24.98
N ASP A 248 14.33 17.87 24.95
CA ASP A 248 12.88 17.96 25.16
C ASP A 248 12.12 17.11 24.10
N ASP A 249 12.56 17.15 22.86
CA ASP A 249 11.96 16.38 21.78
C ASP A 249 12.16 14.86 21.96
N PHE A 250 13.37 14.40 22.32
CA PHE A 250 13.62 12.99 22.59
C PHE A 250 12.86 12.49 23.82
N VAL A 251 12.78 13.30 24.87
CA VAL A 251 11.97 12.99 26.04
C VAL A 251 10.48 12.87 25.68
N ALA A 252 9.96 13.77 24.85
CA ALA A 252 8.58 13.68 24.37
C ALA A 252 8.33 12.40 23.55
N ALA A 253 9.24 12.02 22.66
CA ALA A 253 9.15 10.77 21.89
C ALA A 253 9.15 9.54 22.82
N ILE A 254 10.03 9.51 23.83
CA ILE A 254 10.11 8.44 24.83
C ILE A 254 8.85 8.38 25.71
N ALA A 255 8.27 9.53 26.06
CA ALA A 255 7.03 9.57 26.82
C ALA A 255 5.84 8.98 26.06
N LEU A 256 5.84 9.09 24.73
CA LEU A 256 4.83 8.52 23.85
C LEU A 256 5.08 7.03 23.56
N ASP A 257 6.35 6.64 23.40
CA ASP A 257 6.76 5.24 23.27
C ASP A 257 7.95 4.94 24.20
N SER A 258 7.69 4.35 25.33
CA SER A 258 8.69 3.98 26.34
C SER A 258 9.67 2.88 25.91
N LYS A 259 9.48 2.29 24.74
CA LYS A 259 10.38 1.29 24.12
C LYS A 259 11.16 1.82 22.93
N PHE A 260 11.09 3.11 22.62
CA PHE A 260 11.76 3.72 21.49
C PHE A 260 13.28 3.83 21.74
N ILE A 261 14.00 2.76 21.45
CA ILE A 261 15.43 2.60 21.72
C ILE A 261 16.27 3.69 21.06
N GLU A 262 15.98 4.09 19.81
CA GLU A 262 16.69 5.11 19.07
C GLU A 262 16.63 6.49 19.74
N ALA A 263 15.49 6.82 20.35
CA ALA A 263 15.34 8.06 21.09
C ALA A 263 16.18 8.04 22.39
N TYR A 264 16.24 6.93 23.11
CA TYR A 264 17.12 6.79 24.26
C TYR A 264 18.60 6.92 23.88
N TYR A 265 19.06 6.31 22.78
CA TYR A 265 20.43 6.47 22.30
C TYR A 265 20.74 7.93 21.96
N SER A 266 19.85 8.60 21.26
CA SER A 266 20.02 9.99 20.85
C SER A 266 20.07 10.91 22.08
N LEU A 267 19.16 10.71 23.04
CA LEU A 267 19.13 11.44 24.30
C LEU A 267 20.44 11.23 25.11
N ALA A 268 20.89 9.99 25.28
CA ALA A 268 22.13 9.68 25.97
C ALA A 268 23.35 10.28 25.29
N ALA A 269 23.37 10.31 23.96
CA ALA A 269 24.47 10.90 23.21
C ALA A 269 24.54 12.44 23.40
N VAL A 270 23.39 13.13 23.35
CA VAL A 270 23.33 14.57 23.60
C VAL A 270 23.73 14.91 25.03
N GLN A 271 23.19 14.20 26.03
CA GLN A 271 23.51 14.37 27.44
C GLN A 271 25.00 14.13 27.73
N LYS A 272 25.58 13.07 27.15
CA LYS A 272 27.03 12.81 27.26
C LYS A 272 27.85 13.99 26.72
N ASN A 273 27.46 14.54 25.58
CA ASN A 273 28.18 15.68 24.97
C ASN A 273 28.04 16.96 25.79
N LEU A 274 27.00 17.12 26.57
CA LEU A 274 26.77 18.20 27.51
C LEU A 274 27.40 17.97 28.90
N GLY A 275 28.07 16.85 29.11
CA GLY A 275 28.64 16.48 30.42
C GLY A 275 27.63 15.95 31.44
N GLN A 276 26.39 15.68 31.04
CA GLN A 276 25.34 15.14 31.87
C GLN A 276 25.46 13.60 31.94
N TYR A 277 26.57 13.12 32.50
CA TYR A 277 26.98 11.72 32.39
C TYR A 277 26.06 10.76 33.13
N GLU A 278 25.57 11.15 34.31
CA GLU A 278 24.63 10.35 35.11
C GLU A 278 23.30 10.13 34.39
N ASP A 279 22.76 11.16 33.75
CA ASP A 279 21.51 11.06 33.01
C ASP A 279 21.69 10.25 31.71
N ALA A 280 22.83 10.41 31.04
CA ALA A 280 23.17 9.55 29.88
C ALA A 280 23.23 8.06 30.30
N ILE A 281 23.80 7.74 31.46
CA ILE A 281 23.86 6.37 31.98
C ILE A 281 22.46 5.83 32.26
N LYS A 282 21.57 6.62 32.88
CA LYS A 282 20.17 6.18 33.13
C LYS A 282 19.45 5.78 31.83
N ASN A 283 19.64 6.56 30.78
CA ASN A 283 19.04 6.26 29.48
C ASN A 283 19.65 5.01 28.83
N LEU A 284 20.98 4.81 28.97
CA LEU A 284 21.64 3.57 28.52
C LEU A 284 21.18 2.35 29.31
N ASP A 285 20.90 2.50 30.62
CA ASP A 285 20.32 1.43 31.44
C ASP A 285 18.92 1.06 30.98
N LYS A 286 18.10 2.03 30.57
CA LYS A 286 16.79 1.75 29.96
C LYS A 286 16.92 0.96 28.67
N ILE A 287 17.87 1.29 27.80
CA ILE A 287 18.13 0.48 26.61
C ILE A 287 18.48 -0.97 26.98
N ILE A 288 19.38 -1.16 27.97
CA ILE A 288 19.80 -2.49 28.41
C ILE A 288 18.65 -3.27 29.07
N GLU A 289 17.73 -2.57 29.76
CA GLU A 289 16.51 -3.16 30.31
C GLU A 289 15.57 -3.65 29.20
N ILE A 290 15.38 -2.86 28.13
CA ILE A 290 14.52 -3.20 26.98
C ILE A 290 15.17 -4.30 26.14
N GLU A 291 16.48 -4.15 25.86
CA GLU A 291 17.28 -5.06 25.04
C GLU A 291 18.54 -5.51 25.80
N PRO A 292 18.49 -6.61 26.57
CA PRO A 292 19.62 -7.07 27.37
C PRO A 292 20.89 -7.39 26.58
N GLN A 293 20.79 -7.57 25.26
CA GLN A 293 21.93 -7.85 24.38
C GLN A 293 22.46 -6.60 23.64
N ALA A 294 22.01 -5.39 24.02
CA ALA A 294 22.47 -4.13 23.42
C ALA A 294 23.96 -3.84 23.73
N VAL A 295 24.86 -4.44 22.94
CA VAL A 295 26.31 -4.33 23.09
C VAL A 295 26.80 -2.88 23.05
N ASN A 296 26.22 -2.07 22.18
CA ASN A 296 26.58 -0.66 22.02
C ASN A 296 26.22 0.16 23.27
N ALA A 297 25.06 -0.08 23.87
CA ALA A 297 24.67 0.61 25.11
C ALA A 297 25.58 0.25 26.27
N LYS A 298 25.90 -1.04 26.43
CA LYS A 298 26.85 -1.51 27.45
C LYS A 298 28.25 -0.91 27.25
N GLY A 299 28.72 -0.89 26.01
CA GLY A 299 30.02 -0.31 25.66
C GLY A 299 30.10 1.19 25.96
N LEU A 300 29.06 1.94 25.54
CA LEU A 300 29.00 3.38 25.81
C LEU A 300 28.88 3.70 27.29
N LYS A 301 28.08 2.95 28.04
CA LYS A 301 27.98 3.07 29.52
C LYS A 301 29.34 2.83 30.17
N LYS A 302 30.03 1.75 29.82
CA LYS A 302 31.36 1.46 30.35
C LYS A 302 32.34 2.61 30.04
N LEU A 303 32.34 3.13 28.82
CA LEU A 303 33.19 4.26 28.43
C LEU A 303 32.91 5.50 29.30
N ILE A 304 31.65 5.84 29.53
CA ILE A 304 31.28 7.00 30.37
C ILE A 304 31.78 6.80 31.81
N LEU A 305 31.53 5.63 32.40
CA LEU A 305 31.96 5.33 33.77
C LEU A 305 33.48 5.41 33.92
N THR A 306 34.24 4.80 33.03
CA THR A 306 35.72 4.73 33.17
C THR A 306 36.40 6.06 32.79
N LYS A 307 35.97 6.71 31.73
CA LYS A 307 36.68 7.92 31.19
C LYS A 307 36.27 9.21 31.87
N TYR A 308 34.99 9.36 32.18
CA TYR A 308 34.44 10.64 32.65
C TYR A 308 34.07 10.67 34.13
N LEU A 309 33.63 9.57 34.68
CA LEU A 309 33.27 9.47 36.11
C LEU A 309 34.34 8.76 36.96
N LYS A 310 35.36 8.19 36.32
CA LYS A 310 36.49 7.47 36.99
C LYS A 310 36.02 6.41 37.98
N ARG A 311 34.96 5.68 37.62
CA ARG A 311 34.32 4.60 38.42
C ARG A 311 34.50 3.26 37.76
#